data_2216692d462c6437f79b429897360ad9
#
_entry.id   2216692d462c6437f79b429897360ad9
#
_cell.length_a   1.000
_cell.length_b   1.000
_cell.length_c   1.000
_cell.angle_alpha   90.00
_cell.angle_beta   90.00
_cell.angle_gamma   90.00
#
_symmetry.space_group_name_H-M   'P 1'
#
loop_
_entity.id
_entity.type
_entity.pdbx_description
1 polymer ?
#
loop_
_entity_poly.entity_id
_entity_poly.type
_entity_poly.pdbx_seq_one_letter_code
_entity_poly.pdbx_strand_id
1 'polypeptide(L)'
;MRRFLSIAVLMGSLFFIGFPKAVRANPAEACQSLLCLYGLQNHSKNPACLPAINKFFRIQAYTPAFNPAATAVAREKYLNQCPEAYKLEKFIAKIIVQYGMIMLPPF
;
A
#
# COMPACT_ATOMS: atom_id res chain seq x y z
N MET A 1 43.58 4.17 -2.11
CA MET A 1 42.51 4.57 -1.21
C MET A 1 41.37 5.29 -1.89
N ARG A 2 41.66 6.25 -2.75
CA ARG A 2 40.60 6.98 -3.46
C ARG A 2 39.71 6.08 -4.33
N ARG A 3 40.29 5.04 -4.90
CA ARG A 3 39.56 4.09 -5.76
C ARG A 3 38.52 3.29 -4.97
N PHE A 4 38.79 2.99 -3.71
CA PHE A 4 37.86 2.24 -2.89
C PHE A 4 36.62 3.07 -2.54
N LEU A 5 36.80 4.36 -2.29
CA LEU A 5 35.71 5.26 -2.01
C LEU A 5 34.77 5.38 -3.22
N SER A 6 35.35 5.47 -4.41
CA SER A 6 34.56 5.54 -5.65
C SER A 6 33.73 4.28 -5.87
N ILE A 7 34.30 3.12 -5.60
CA ILE A 7 33.59 1.85 -5.73
C ILE A 7 32.44 1.76 -4.75
N ALA A 8 32.66 2.17 -3.51
CA ALA A 8 31.61 2.16 -2.49
C ALA A 8 30.43 3.06 -2.87
N VAL A 9 30.71 4.24 -3.45
CA VAL A 9 29.67 5.16 -3.90
C VAL A 9 28.87 4.55 -5.05
N LEU A 10 29.53 3.89 -5.98
CA LEU A 10 28.84 3.23 -7.10
C LEU A 10 27.93 2.11 -6.61
N MET A 11 28.38 1.32 -5.67
CA MET A 11 27.56 0.25 -5.10
C MET A 11 26.34 0.81 -4.38
N GLY A 12 26.50 1.91 -3.67
CA GLY A 12 25.39 2.59 -3.02
C GLY A 12 24.34 3.08 -4.00
N SER A 13 24.77 3.63 -5.14
CA SER A 13 23.87 4.09 -6.18
C SER A 13 23.07 2.94 -6.80
N LEU A 14 23.71 1.82 -7.07
CA LEU A 14 23.04 0.63 -7.60
C LEU A 14 22.00 0.09 -6.63
N PHE A 15 22.27 0.16 -5.37
CA PHE A 15 21.34 -0.30 -4.33
C PHE A 15 20.03 0.48 -4.37
N PHE A 16 20.09 1.79 -4.58
CA PHE A 16 18.89 2.62 -4.66
C PHE A 16 18.03 2.35 -5.89
N ILE A 17 18.62 1.92 -6.98
CA ILE A 17 17.92 1.66 -8.23
C ILE A 17 17.03 0.42 -8.11
N GLY A 18 17.36 -0.52 -7.23
CA GLY A 18 16.64 -1.78 -7.07
C GLY A 18 15.36 -1.71 -6.25
N PHE A 19 15.03 -0.58 -5.61
CA PHE A 19 13.85 -0.48 -4.77
C PHE A 19 12.64 0.06 -5.50
N PRO A 20 11.49 -0.67 -5.47
CA PRO A 20 10.25 -0.13 -6.01
C PRO A 20 9.83 1.09 -5.21
N LYS A 21 9.48 2.15 -5.91
CA LYS A 21 9.05 3.40 -5.29
C LYS A 21 7.58 3.37 -4.86
N ALA A 22 6.90 2.27 -5.08
CA ALA A 22 5.45 2.25 -5.15
C ALA A 22 4.73 2.29 -3.80
N VAL A 23 5.42 2.28 -2.65
CA VAL A 23 4.73 2.08 -1.38
C VAL A 23 5.15 3.10 -0.34
N ARG A 24 5.24 4.36 -0.73
CA ARG A 24 5.43 5.42 0.26
C ARG A 24 4.21 6.29 0.33
N ALA A 25 3.25 5.87 1.14
CA ALA A 25 2.22 6.78 1.59
C ALA A 25 2.68 7.41 2.91
N ASN A 26 2.25 8.64 3.17
CA ASN A 26 2.46 9.15 4.50
C ASN A 26 1.44 8.49 5.44
N PRO A 27 1.72 8.47 6.76
CA PRO A 27 0.82 7.82 7.72
C PRO A 27 -0.61 8.35 7.69
N ALA A 28 -0.79 9.64 7.43
CA ALA A 28 -2.12 10.24 7.36
C ALA A 28 -2.94 9.67 6.20
N GLU A 29 -2.32 9.45 5.05
CA GLU A 29 -3.00 8.86 3.89
C GLU A 29 -3.42 7.42 4.18
N ALA A 30 -2.55 6.65 4.81
CA ALA A 30 -2.86 5.27 5.17
C ALA A 30 -4.03 5.21 6.16
N CYS A 31 -4.03 6.07 7.15
CA CYS A 31 -5.12 6.14 8.13
C CYS A 31 -6.44 6.54 7.47
N GLN A 32 -6.39 7.50 6.54
CA GLN A 32 -7.58 7.94 5.83
C GLN A 32 -8.17 6.81 4.99
N SER A 33 -7.33 6.10 4.25
CA SER A 33 -7.78 4.94 3.47
C SER A 33 -8.37 3.86 4.37
N LEU A 34 -7.73 3.58 5.50
CA LEU A 34 -8.21 2.58 6.45
C LEU A 34 -9.58 2.93 6.99
N LEU A 35 -9.79 4.16 7.42
CA LEU A 35 -11.09 4.61 7.94
C LEU A 35 -12.15 4.61 6.86
N CYS A 36 -11.82 5.03 5.65
CA CYS A 36 -12.75 5.04 4.54
C CYS A 36 -13.16 3.62 4.12
N LEU A 37 -12.23 2.68 4.09
CA LEU A 37 -12.52 1.28 3.80
C LEU A 37 -13.35 0.64 4.92
N TYR A 38 -13.06 0.99 6.16
CA TYR A 38 -13.88 0.56 7.30
C TYR A 38 -15.33 1.04 7.15
N GLY A 39 -15.51 2.29 6.74
CA GLY A 39 -16.84 2.84 6.48
C GLY A 39 -17.59 2.05 5.41
N LEU A 40 -16.92 1.62 4.35
CA LEU A 40 -17.54 0.81 3.31
C LEU A 40 -18.05 -0.53 3.85
N GLN A 41 -17.32 -1.16 4.74
CA GLN A 41 -17.76 -2.40 5.37
C GLN A 41 -19.03 -2.22 6.17
N ASN A 42 -19.25 -1.02 6.69
CA ASN A 42 -20.46 -0.67 7.43
C ASN A 42 -21.51 0.01 6.56
N HIS A 43 -21.42 -0.16 5.24
CA HIS A 43 -22.34 0.37 4.25
C HIS A 43 -22.41 1.91 4.20
N SER A 44 -21.38 2.58 4.69
CA SER A 44 -21.29 4.04 4.64
C SER A 44 -20.51 4.46 3.41
N LYS A 45 -21.18 5.09 2.45
CA LYS A 45 -20.57 5.61 1.23
C LYS A 45 -20.43 7.11 1.34
N ASN A 46 -19.27 7.57 1.74
CA ASN A 46 -18.98 8.99 1.81
C ASN A 46 -18.19 9.40 0.55
N PRO A 47 -18.73 10.31 -0.28
CA PRO A 47 -18.02 10.76 -1.48
C PRO A 47 -16.64 11.34 -1.19
N ALA A 48 -16.45 11.94 -0.01
CA ALA A 48 -15.16 12.47 0.40
C ALA A 48 -14.08 11.38 0.55
N CYS A 49 -14.49 10.13 0.69
CA CYS A 49 -13.57 8.99 0.80
C CYS A 49 -13.07 8.46 -0.54
N LEU A 50 -13.65 8.87 -1.66
CA LEU A 50 -13.28 8.34 -2.97
C LEU A 50 -11.78 8.45 -3.27
N PRO A 51 -11.13 9.59 -3.05
CA PRO A 51 -9.69 9.68 -3.31
C PRO A 51 -8.87 8.69 -2.48
N ALA A 52 -9.21 8.51 -1.20
CA ALA A 52 -8.48 7.60 -0.32
C ALA A 52 -8.73 6.14 -0.72
N ILE A 53 -9.95 5.78 -1.08
CA ILE A 53 -10.30 4.44 -1.54
C ILE A 53 -9.59 4.14 -2.87
N ASN A 54 -9.61 5.08 -3.80
CA ASN A 54 -8.93 4.92 -5.09
C ASN A 54 -7.43 4.75 -4.91
N LYS A 55 -6.84 5.43 -3.94
CA LYS A 55 -5.43 5.29 -3.65
C LYS A 55 -5.09 3.87 -3.22
N PHE A 56 -5.92 3.26 -2.39
CA PHE A 56 -5.77 1.86 -1.99
C PHE A 56 -5.84 0.94 -3.21
N PHE A 57 -6.82 1.12 -4.09
CA PHE A 57 -6.98 0.25 -5.26
C PHE A 57 -5.94 0.50 -6.35
N ARG A 58 -5.26 1.64 -6.36
CA ARG A 58 -4.12 1.87 -7.27
C ARG A 58 -2.90 1.04 -6.91
N ILE A 59 -2.83 0.52 -5.70
CA ILE A 59 -1.76 -0.40 -5.32
C ILE A 59 -2.03 -1.72 -6.03
N GLN A 60 -1.26 -1.98 -7.07
CA GLN A 60 -1.44 -3.16 -7.92
C GLN A 60 -0.05 -3.72 -8.24
N ALA A 61 0.12 -5.02 -8.04
CA ALA A 61 1.36 -5.71 -8.36
C ALA A 61 1.19 -6.47 -9.68
N TYR A 62 2.19 -6.35 -10.54
CA TYR A 62 2.21 -7.00 -11.86
C TYR A 62 3.52 -7.78 -12.01
N THR A 63 3.40 -9.12 -12.27
CA THR A 63 4.56 -9.99 -12.43
C THR A 63 4.25 -11.21 -13.30
N PRO A 64 4.22 -11.11 -14.64
CA PRO A 64 4.10 -9.94 -15.53
C PRO A 64 2.68 -9.41 -15.64
N ALA A 65 1.68 -10.21 -15.29
CA ALA A 65 0.28 -9.82 -15.25
C ALA A 65 -0.11 -9.44 -13.82
N PHE A 66 -1.30 -8.92 -13.64
CA PHE A 66 -1.83 -8.59 -12.32
C PHE A 66 -1.72 -9.78 -11.38
N ASN A 67 -1.07 -9.57 -10.23
CA ASN A 67 -0.85 -10.61 -9.22
C ASN A 67 -1.70 -10.30 -7.99
N PRO A 68 -2.82 -11.02 -7.79
CA PRO A 68 -3.71 -10.74 -6.66
C PRO A 68 -3.04 -10.93 -5.30
N ALA A 69 -2.25 -11.98 -5.13
CA ALA A 69 -1.61 -12.27 -3.85
C ALA A 69 -0.59 -11.20 -3.48
N ALA A 70 0.27 -10.81 -4.42
CA ALA A 70 1.25 -9.76 -4.18
C ALA A 70 0.58 -8.40 -3.96
N THR A 71 -0.52 -8.13 -4.65
CA THR A 71 -1.31 -6.92 -4.47
C THR A 71 -1.90 -6.88 -3.06
N ALA A 72 -2.44 -7.97 -2.57
CA ALA A 72 -2.98 -8.04 -1.21
C ALA A 72 -1.91 -7.73 -0.16
N VAL A 73 -0.71 -8.29 -0.32
CA VAL A 73 0.41 -8.02 0.58
C VAL A 73 0.79 -6.54 0.57
N ALA A 74 0.87 -5.94 -0.62
CA ALA A 74 1.22 -4.53 -0.75
C ALA A 74 0.15 -3.61 -0.14
N ARG A 75 -1.12 -3.93 -0.33
CA ARG A 75 -2.23 -3.18 0.23
C ARG A 75 -2.27 -3.28 1.75
N GLU A 76 -1.99 -4.46 2.29
CA GLU A 76 -1.91 -4.64 3.73
C GLU A 76 -0.77 -3.81 4.33
N LYS A 77 0.39 -3.81 3.70
CA LYS A 77 1.51 -2.98 4.15
C LYS A 77 1.17 -1.50 4.12
N TYR A 78 0.45 -1.06 3.11
CA TYR A 78 0.00 0.32 3.01
C TYR A 78 -0.89 0.69 4.20
N LEU A 79 -1.89 -0.12 4.51
CA LEU A 79 -2.80 0.16 5.63
C LEU A 79 -2.06 0.14 6.97
N ASN A 80 -1.07 -0.73 7.12
CA ASN A 80 -0.28 -0.83 8.34
C ASN A 80 0.67 0.36 8.55
N GLN A 81 0.80 1.26 7.59
CA GLN A 81 1.53 2.50 7.78
C GLN A 81 0.78 3.49 8.69
N CYS A 82 -0.51 3.28 8.88
CA CYS A 82 -1.26 4.03 9.87
C CYS A 82 -0.77 3.68 11.28
N PRO A 83 -0.36 4.66 12.09
CA PRO A 83 0.17 4.37 13.43
C PRO A 83 -0.80 3.61 14.33
N GLU A 84 -2.10 3.73 14.08
CA GLU A 84 -3.13 3.06 14.88
C GLU A 84 -3.54 1.70 14.32
N ALA A 85 -2.87 1.23 13.27
CA ALA A 85 -3.21 -0.03 12.62
C ALA A 85 -3.17 -1.21 13.58
N TYR A 86 -2.28 -1.20 14.56
CA TYR A 86 -2.18 -2.28 15.53
C TYR A 86 -3.47 -2.46 16.35
N LYS A 87 -4.27 -1.42 16.49
CA LYS A 87 -5.57 -1.49 17.17
C LYS A 87 -6.66 -2.03 16.26
N LEU A 88 -6.42 -2.04 14.96
CA LEU A 88 -7.42 -2.33 13.93
C LEU A 88 -7.06 -3.56 13.10
N GLU A 89 -6.23 -4.45 13.61
CA GLU A 89 -5.76 -5.63 12.89
C GLU A 89 -6.89 -6.47 12.32
N LYS A 90 -7.95 -6.66 13.09
CA LYS A 90 -9.10 -7.47 12.66
C LYS A 90 -9.83 -6.81 11.49
N PHE A 91 -9.93 -5.49 11.52
CA PHE A 91 -10.57 -4.75 10.44
C PHE A 91 -9.72 -4.76 9.18
N ILE A 92 -8.40 -4.61 9.33
CA ILE A 92 -7.47 -4.70 8.21
C ILE A 92 -7.57 -6.08 7.57
N ALA A 93 -7.60 -7.14 8.37
CA ALA A 93 -7.75 -8.49 7.86
C ALA A 93 -9.03 -8.64 7.03
N LYS A 94 -10.15 -8.12 7.51
CA LYS A 94 -11.41 -8.15 6.77
C LYS A 94 -11.34 -7.36 5.47
N ILE A 95 -10.73 -6.19 5.52
CA ILE A 95 -10.55 -5.34 4.32
C ILE A 95 -9.74 -6.09 3.27
N ILE A 96 -8.65 -6.72 3.67
CA ILE A 96 -7.79 -7.45 2.74
C ILE A 96 -8.48 -8.68 2.18
N VAL A 97 -9.24 -9.42 2.98
CA VAL A 97 -10.02 -10.55 2.50
C VAL A 97 -11.04 -10.10 1.45
N GLN A 98 -11.69 -8.97 1.69
CA GLN A 98 -12.76 -8.48 0.83
C GLN A 98 -12.25 -7.73 -0.39
N TYR A 99 -11.21 -6.91 -0.25
CA TYR A 99 -10.76 -5.99 -1.28
C TYR A 99 -9.29 -6.15 -1.67
N GLY A 100 -8.53 -6.96 -0.95
CA GLY A 100 -7.07 -7.02 -1.16
C GLY A 100 -6.65 -7.60 -2.50
N MET A 101 -7.43 -8.51 -3.07
CA MET A 101 -7.06 -9.23 -4.29
C MET A 101 -7.79 -8.75 -5.54
N ILE A 102 -8.71 -7.81 -5.44
CA ILE A 102 -9.44 -7.33 -6.61
C ILE A 102 -8.72 -6.17 -7.26
N MET A 103 -8.72 -6.14 -8.58
CA MET A 103 -7.97 -5.13 -9.33
C MET A 103 -8.58 -3.75 -9.20
N LEU A 104 -9.89 -3.64 -9.35
CA LEU A 104 -10.60 -2.36 -9.37
C LEU A 104 -11.66 -2.31 -8.28
N PRO A 105 -12.04 -1.10 -7.84
CA PRO A 105 -13.13 -0.95 -6.87
C PRO A 105 -14.41 -1.60 -7.39
N PRO A 106 -15.13 -2.34 -6.55
CA PRO A 106 -16.37 -3.01 -6.97
C PRO A 106 -17.60 -2.10 -6.96
N PHE A 107 -17.40 -0.82 -6.84
CA PHE A 107 -18.48 0.17 -6.73
C PHE A 107 -18.21 1.43 -7.53
#